data_8d09734817e82817e8e88d27711cbe98
#
_entry.id   8d09734817e82817e8e88d27711cbe98
#
_cell.length_a   1.000
_cell.length_b   1.000
_cell.length_c   1.000
_cell.angle_alpha   90.00
_cell.angle_beta   90.00
_cell.angle_gamma   90.00
#
_symmetry.space_group_name_H-M   'P 1'
#
loop_
_entity.id
_entity.type
_entity.pdbx_description
1 polymer ?
#
loop_
_entity_poly.entity_id
_entity_poly.type
_entity_poly.pdbx_seq_one_letter_code
_entity_poly.pdbx_strand_id
1 'polypeptide(L)'
;MGHLYRFVEPVLLLVLKEKGRSYGYDLLRSLGEHAFTDGEIEKAVLYRTLRRLEQNRYIVSNWDTGAPGPARRVYALTKDGEKHLEEWAQVLAKVADSMKRFVRRASSGSFSSHYERSSV
;
A
#
# COMPACT_ATOMS: atom_id res chain seq x y z
N MET A 1 11.60 10.68 3.33
CA MET A 1 11.13 10.44 2.08
C MET A 1 9.66 10.31 1.96
N GLY A 2 8.82 11.05 2.06
CA GLY A 2 7.38 10.93 2.03
C GLY A 2 6.77 10.44 0.74
N HIS A 3 7.57 9.87 -0.14
CA HIS A 3 7.08 9.56 -1.47
C HIS A 3 6.30 8.27 -1.55
N LEU A 4 6.38 7.44 -0.53
CA LEU A 4 5.67 6.17 -0.54
C LEU A 4 4.19 6.31 -0.30
N TYR A 5 3.70 7.53 -0.08
CA TYR A 5 2.26 7.77 0.01
C TYR A 5 1.52 7.30 -1.23
N ARG A 6 2.16 7.31 -2.39
CA ARG A 6 1.49 6.85 -3.60
C ARG A 6 1.21 5.35 -3.56
N PHE A 7 1.84 4.62 -2.65
CA PHE A 7 1.59 3.20 -2.51
C PHE A 7 0.55 2.89 -1.44
N VAL A 8 -0.09 3.89 -0.86
CA VAL A 8 -1.12 3.66 0.15
C VAL A 8 -2.27 2.83 -0.42
N GLU A 9 -2.68 3.12 -1.65
CA GLU A 9 -3.79 2.40 -2.23
C GLU A 9 -3.53 0.89 -2.34
N PRO A 10 -2.42 0.44 -2.96
CA PRO A 10 -2.22 -1.01 -3.05
C PRO A 10 -2.00 -1.66 -1.70
N VAL A 11 -1.38 -0.96 -0.75
CA VAL A 11 -1.20 -1.52 0.58
C VAL A 11 -2.54 -1.67 1.29
N LEU A 12 -3.44 -0.69 1.15
CA LEU A 12 -4.78 -0.80 1.71
C LEU A 12 -5.53 -2.01 1.15
N LEU A 13 -5.47 -2.18 -0.16
CA LEU A 13 -6.13 -3.30 -0.80
C LEU A 13 -5.58 -4.63 -0.30
N LEU A 14 -4.26 -4.71 -0.14
CA LEU A 14 -3.62 -5.91 0.36
C LEU A 14 -4.03 -6.21 1.80
N VAL A 15 -4.02 -5.21 2.65
CA VAL A 15 -4.40 -5.40 4.05
C VAL A 15 -5.85 -5.87 4.15
N LEU A 16 -6.74 -5.28 3.35
CA LEU A 16 -8.13 -5.70 3.37
C LEU A 16 -8.31 -7.13 2.85
N LYS A 17 -7.49 -7.54 1.88
CA LYS A 17 -7.54 -8.91 1.41
C LYS A 17 -7.06 -9.88 2.49
N GLU A 18 -6.01 -9.53 3.18
CA GLU A 18 -5.41 -10.42 4.17
C GLU A 18 -6.22 -10.50 5.46
N LYS A 19 -6.72 -9.36 5.92
CA LYS A 19 -7.41 -9.32 7.20
C LYS A 19 -8.91 -9.46 7.08
N GLY A 20 -9.45 -9.25 5.90
CA GLY A 20 -10.89 -9.21 5.72
C GLY A 20 -11.43 -7.86 6.19
N ARG A 21 -12.64 -7.87 6.75
CA ARG A 21 -13.29 -6.65 7.20
C ARG A 21 -12.46 -5.95 8.26
N SER A 22 -12.31 -4.64 8.13
CA SER A 22 -11.43 -3.90 9.04
C SER A 22 -12.00 -2.52 9.33
N TYR A 23 -11.81 -2.06 10.56
CA TYR A 23 -12.16 -0.68 10.93
C TYR A 23 -11.09 0.26 10.43
N GLY A 24 -11.49 1.53 10.23
CA GLY A 24 -10.56 2.52 9.71
C GLY A 24 -9.30 2.67 10.55
N TYR A 25 -9.44 2.71 11.88
CA TYR A 25 -8.25 2.93 12.69
C TYR A 25 -7.32 1.70 12.68
N ASP A 26 -7.86 0.50 12.48
CA ASP A 26 -7.01 -0.68 12.31
C ASP A 26 -6.23 -0.60 11.01
N LEU A 27 -6.87 -0.08 9.97
CA LEU A 27 -6.20 0.10 8.70
C LEU A 27 -5.06 1.11 8.81
N LEU A 28 -5.30 2.19 9.55
CA LEU A 28 -4.26 3.19 9.77
C LEU A 28 -3.04 2.58 10.43
N ARG A 29 -3.25 1.78 11.47
CA ARG A 29 -2.16 1.13 12.16
C ARG A 29 -1.43 0.13 11.25
N SER A 30 -2.19 -0.65 10.48
CA SER A 30 -1.59 -1.65 9.59
C SER A 30 -0.75 -1.01 8.51
N LEU A 31 -1.18 0.14 7.99
CA LEU A 31 -0.40 0.82 6.97
C LEU A 31 0.97 1.21 7.48
N GLY A 32 1.06 1.63 8.72
CA GLY A 32 2.34 2.03 9.28
C GLY A 32 3.32 0.89 9.43
N GLU A 33 2.84 -0.35 9.36
CA GLU A 33 3.68 -1.52 9.50
C GLU A 33 4.22 -2.06 8.18
N HIS A 34 3.75 -1.52 7.06
CA HIS A 34 4.14 -2.06 5.76
C HIS A 34 5.36 -1.35 5.20
N ALA A 35 6.20 -2.11 4.51
CA ALA A 35 7.45 -1.59 3.99
C ALA A 35 7.27 -0.52 2.92
N PHE A 36 6.10 -0.51 2.26
CA PHE A 36 5.85 0.45 1.20
C PHE A 36 5.27 1.76 1.72
N THR A 37 5.12 1.93 3.01
CA THR A 37 4.67 3.18 3.58
C THR A 37 5.76 3.73 4.49
N ASP A 38 5.75 5.04 4.66
CA ASP A 38 6.82 5.73 5.34
C ASP A 38 6.53 5.86 6.82
N GLY A 39 6.24 4.81 7.48
CA GLY A 39 5.93 4.89 8.90
C GLY A 39 4.55 5.47 9.11
N GLU A 40 4.46 6.64 9.65
CA GLU A 40 3.14 7.21 9.96
C GLU A 40 2.43 7.69 8.72
N ILE A 41 1.20 7.24 8.54
CA ILE A 41 0.33 7.74 7.49
C ILE A 41 -0.71 8.62 8.14
N GLU A 42 -0.89 9.81 7.63
CA GLU A 42 -1.85 10.74 8.19
C GLU A 42 -3.27 10.25 7.96
N LYS A 43 -4.13 10.48 8.93
CA LYS A 43 -5.53 10.09 8.83
C LYS A 43 -6.18 10.64 7.57
N ALA A 44 -5.85 11.88 7.20
CA ALA A 44 -6.44 12.50 6.03
C ALA A 44 -6.11 11.72 4.76
N VAL A 45 -4.88 11.25 4.64
CA VAL A 45 -4.46 10.46 3.49
C VAL A 45 -5.23 9.15 3.45
N LEU A 46 -5.33 8.47 4.59
CA LEU A 46 -6.05 7.21 4.66
C LEU A 46 -7.50 7.38 4.23
N TYR A 47 -8.21 8.33 4.84
CA TYR A 47 -9.65 8.44 4.57
C TYR A 47 -9.94 8.99 3.19
N ARG A 48 -9.06 9.82 2.64
CA ARG A 48 -9.20 10.26 1.26
C ARG A 48 -9.04 9.07 0.31
N THR A 49 -8.07 8.21 0.58
CA THR A 49 -7.85 7.02 -0.25
C THR A 49 -9.02 6.05 -0.13
N LEU A 50 -9.54 5.85 1.08
CA LEU A 50 -10.70 4.98 1.27
C LEU A 50 -11.90 5.51 0.51
N ARG A 51 -12.13 6.83 0.54
CA ARG A 51 -13.25 7.41 -0.21
C ARG A 51 -13.10 7.17 -1.69
N ARG A 52 -11.89 7.36 -2.22
CA ARG A 52 -11.66 7.15 -3.65
C ARG A 52 -11.89 5.69 -4.03
N LEU A 53 -11.39 4.78 -3.22
CA LEU A 53 -11.58 3.35 -3.49
C LEU A 53 -13.04 2.95 -3.44
N GLU A 54 -13.78 3.52 -2.50
CA GLU A 54 -15.21 3.22 -2.39
C GLU A 54 -16.00 3.80 -3.55
N GLN A 55 -15.65 4.99 -4.01
CA GLN A 55 -16.28 5.59 -5.18
C GLN A 55 -16.06 4.74 -6.43
N ASN A 56 -14.91 4.09 -6.52
CA ASN A 56 -14.61 3.22 -7.65
C ASN A 56 -15.10 1.79 -7.42
N ARG A 57 -15.77 1.55 -6.31
CA ARG A 57 -16.36 0.24 -5.98
C ARG A 57 -15.35 -0.86 -5.79
N TYR A 58 -14.12 -0.51 -5.45
CA TYR A 58 -13.11 -1.49 -5.09
C TYR A 58 -13.25 -1.95 -3.64
N ILE A 59 -13.88 -1.13 -2.82
CA ILE A 59 -14.21 -1.48 -1.44
C ILE A 59 -15.63 -1.04 -1.14
N VAL A 60 -16.21 -1.63 -0.11
CA VAL A 60 -17.51 -1.21 0.42
C VAL A 60 -17.36 -0.97 1.90
N SER A 61 -18.25 -0.16 2.46
CA SER A 61 -18.25 0.08 3.89
C SER A 61 -19.65 -0.02 4.45
N ASN A 62 -19.71 -0.39 5.73
CA ASN A 62 -20.96 -0.48 6.46
C ASN A 62 -20.70 0.03 7.86
N TRP A 63 -21.76 0.53 8.50
CA TRP A 63 -21.68 0.91 9.88
C TRP A 63 -21.89 -0.30 10.76
N ASP A 64 -20.97 -0.49 11.71
CA ASP A 64 -21.09 -1.56 12.69
C ASP A 64 -21.74 -0.96 13.93
N THR A 65 -22.99 -1.33 14.18
CA THR A 65 -23.75 -0.84 15.31
C THR A 65 -23.97 -1.90 16.37
N GLY A 66 -23.39 -3.08 16.20
CA GLY A 66 -23.63 -4.20 17.10
C GLY A 66 -22.84 -4.18 18.38
N ALA A 67 -21.78 -3.39 18.44
CA ALA A 67 -20.94 -3.32 19.63
C ALA A 67 -21.36 -2.17 20.51
N PRO A 68 -21.05 -2.21 21.81
CA PRO A 68 -21.30 -1.06 22.69
C PRO A 68 -20.49 0.14 22.22
N GLY A 69 -21.01 1.32 22.41
CA GLY A 69 -20.35 2.55 22.04
C GLY A 69 -20.79 3.06 20.70
N PRO A 70 -20.12 4.09 20.17
CA PRO A 70 -20.53 4.68 18.90
C PRO A 70 -20.37 3.70 17.76
N ALA A 71 -21.24 3.83 16.76
CA ALA A 71 -21.12 3.04 15.55
C ALA A 71 -19.81 3.33 14.84
N ARG A 72 -19.20 2.32 14.25
CA ARG A 72 -17.92 2.43 13.56
C ARG A 72 -18.04 1.90 12.15
N ARG A 73 -17.27 2.49 11.26
CA ARG A 73 -17.31 2.10 9.87
C ARG A 73 -16.39 0.93 9.62
N VAL A 74 -16.89 -0.08 8.94
CA VAL A 74 -16.14 -1.30 8.61
C VAL A 74 -16.01 -1.36 7.11
N TYR A 75 -14.79 -1.61 6.65
CA TYR A 75 -14.47 -1.65 5.22
C TYR A 75 -14.14 -3.07 4.80
N ALA A 76 -14.49 -3.40 3.56
CA ALA A 76 -14.22 -4.73 3.00
C ALA A 76 -13.92 -4.61 1.53
N LEU A 77 -13.09 -5.52 1.04
CA LEU A 77 -12.71 -5.56 -0.35
C LEU A 77 -13.82 -6.20 -1.18
N THR A 78 -14.08 -5.66 -2.37
CA THR A 78 -15.01 -6.26 -3.31
C THR A 78 -14.26 -7.18 -4.26
N LYS A 79 -15.00 -7.91 -5.10
CA LYS A 79 -14.37 -8.71 -6.15
C LYS A 79 -13.59 -7.83 -7.11
N ASP A 80 -14.17 -6.68 -7.47
CA ASP A 80 -13.45 -5.73 -8.33
C ASP A 80 -12.20 -5.21 -7.63
N GLY A 81 -12.27 -5.04 -6.32
CA GLY A 81 -11.09 -4.64 -5.56
C GLY A 81 -10.00 -5.68 -5.58
N GLU A 82 -10.37 -6.97 -5.49
CA GLU A 82 -9.38 -8.03 -5.61
C GLU A 82 -8.68 -8.00 -6.96
N LYS A 83 -9.47 -7.80 -8.00
CA LYS A 83 -8.91 -7.71 -9.34
C LYS A 83 -7.98 -6.51 -9.48
N HIS A 84 -8.40 -5.40 -8.91
CA HIS A 84 -7.58 -4.18 -8.93
C HIS A 84 -6.26 -4.39 -8.18
N LEU A 85 -6.31 -5.11 -7.09
CA LEU A 85 -5.09 -5.45 -6.35
C LEU A 85 -4.15 -6.30 -7.22
N GLU A 86 -4.68 -7.26 -7.96
CA GLU A 86 -3.87 -8.06 -8.86
C GLU A 86 -3.23 -7.21 -9.93
N GLU A 87 -3.96 -6.24 -10.46
CA GLU A 87 -3.40 -5.31 -11.45
C GLU A 87 -2.26 -4.51 -10.85
N TRP A 88 -2.43 -4.05 -9.62
CA TRP A 88 -1.36 -3.37 -8.92
C TRP A 88 -0.13 -4.24 -8.77
N ALA A 89 -0.34 -5.51 -8.42
CA ALA A 89 0.78 -6.44 -8.24
C ALA A 89 1.57 -6.60 -9.53
N GLN A 90 0.88 -6.67 -10.67
CA GLN A 90 1.55 -6.79 -11.96
C GLN A 90 2.35 -5.55 -12.31
N VAL A 91 1.77 -4.38 -12.05
CA VAL A 91 2.47 -3.12 -12.30
C VAL A 91 3.70 -3.00 -11.42
N LEU A 92 3.54 -3.32 -10.15
CA LEU A 92 4.66 -3.21 -9.20
C LEU A 92 5.76 -4.22 -9.52
N ALA A 93 5.41 -5.39 -10.01
CA ALA A 93 6.43 -6.36 -10.43
C ALA A 93 7.28 -5.80 -11.57
N LYS A 94 6.66 -5.12 -12.53
CA LYS A 94 7.42 -4.51 -13.62
C LYS A 94 8.29 -3.36 -13.12
N VAL A 95 7.76 -2.57 -12.20
CA VAL A 95 8.55 -1.48 -11.61
C VAL A 95 9.74 -2.03 -10.86
N ALA A 96 9.53 -3.11 -10.10
CA ALA A 96 10.62 -3.74 -9.35
C ALA A 96 11.71 -4.25 -10.28
N ASP A 97 11.32 -4.88 -11.39
CA ASP A 97 12.31 -5.36 -12.37
C ASP A 97 13.08 -4.18 -12.97
N SER A 98 12.39 -3.10 -13.30
CA SER A 98 13.04 -1.93 -13.85
C SER A 98 14.04 -1.34 -12.87
N MET A 99 13.64 -1.28 -11.61
CA MET A 99 14.54 -0.76 -10.58
C MET A 99 15.76 -1.64 -10.41
N LYS A 100 15.57 -2.95 -10.45
CA LYS A 100 16.71 -3.87 -10.34
C LYS A 100 17.67 -3.69 -11.51
N ARG A 101 17.14 -3.54 -12.71
CA ARG A 101 17.99 -3.31 -13.88
C ARG A 101 18.75 -2.02 -13.77
N PHE A 102 18.08 -0.96 -13.30
CA PHE A 102 18.74 0.33 -13.11
C PHE A 102 19.89 0.20 -12.12
N VAL A 103 19.63 -0.44 -10.98
CA VAL A 103 20.66 -0.58 -9.94
C VAL A 103 21.84 -1.35 -10.48
N ARG A 104 21.60 -2.45 -11.19
CA ARG A 104 22.69 -3.24 -11.76
C ARG A 104 23.53 -2.42 -12.72
N ARG A 105 22.87 -1.66 -13.59
CA ARG A 105 23.60 -0.86 -14.59
C ARG A 105 24.37 0.28 -13.94
N ALA A 106 23.78 0.90 -12.93
CA ALA A 106 24.41 2.02 -12.27
C ALA A 106 25.63 1.60 -11.47
N SER A 107 25.64 0.36 -10.97
CA SER A 107 26.73 -0.07 -10.11
C SER A 107 27.75 -0.96 -10.80
N SER A 108 27.46 -1.47 -12.00
CA SER A 108 28.32 -2.48 -12.59
C SER A 108 29.70 -1.94 -12.97
N GLY A 109 29.79 -0.73 -13.41
CA GLY A 109 31.09 -0.19 -13.79
C GLY A 109 31.98 0.11 -12.64
N SER A 110 31.43 0.42 -11.49
CA SER A 110 32.22 0.82 -10.36
C SER A 110 32.43 -0.26 -9.38
N PHE A 111 31.58 -1.24 -9.38
CA PHE A 111 31.70 -2.24 -8.39
C PHE A 111 32.62 -3.30 -8.75
N SER A 112 32.87 -3.43 -9.92
CA SER A 112 33.55 -4.54 -10.21
C SER A 112 34.81 -4.42 -9.64
N SER A 113 35.01 -4.64 -9.12
CA SER A 113 36.07 -4.51 -8.66
C SER A 113 36.28 -3.54 -7.87
N HIS A 114 36.12 -3.03 -7.72
CA HIS A 114 36.28 -2.17 -6.92
C HIS A 114 35.42 -1.59 -6.35
N TYR A 115 35.11 -1.40 -6.23
CA TYR A 115 34.53 -0.70 -5.70
C TYR A 115 34.65 -0.67 -4.70
N GLU A 116 35.34 -0.97 -4.79
CA GLU A 116 35.49 -0.66 -4.23
C GLU A 116 35.63 0.31 -4.04
N ARG A 117 35.90 0.85 -4.34
CA ARG A 117 35.95 1.87 -4.22
C ARG A 117 35.17 2.58 -4.00
N SER A 118 34.90 2.58 -4.00
CA SER A 118 34.20 3.38 -3.92
C SER A 118 33.67 3.86 -3.98
N SER A 119 33.59 3.88 -4.14
CA SER A 119 32.98 4.51 -4.25
C SER A 119 32.57 5.09 -4.38
N VAL A 120 32.54 5.35 -4.53
CA VAL A 120 32.09 6.18 -4.61
C VAL A 120 31.91 6.66 -4.62
#